data_da84519f43ca35da6db68e9b141461f1
#
_entry.id   da84519f43ca35da6db68e9b141461f1
#
_cell.length_a   1.000
_cell.length_b   1.000
_cell.length_c   1.000
_cell.angle_alpha   90.00
_cell.angle_beta   90.00
_cell.angle_gamma   90.00
#
_symmetry.space_group_name_H-M   'P 1'
#
loop_
_entity.id
_entity.type
_entity.pdbx_description
1 polymer ?
#
loop_
_entity_poly.entity_id
_entity_poly.type
_entity_poly.pdbx_seq_one_letter_code
_entity_poly.pdbx_strand_id
1 'polypeptide(L)'
;MAYGSMRQMRSYADKVFERDARLSRMTDGRHDPTLPLSAVLSTWQWGLMRRTPSTEQIGDLLRDRRWRARLGLKPEQGGSPDRLAQVLDGLATVEWNEMMLEDFFLARRAGILTDEVLYGKRCAALDLNELFKSEKIHCPQCQVREKTVQDEKGEKRIVKEYYHQAVALSWMSGPIPFVIGWEVLAPGEGELTAALRLLERLLPRLRRSLDLVLGDALYCCRPFFKTVCGAGLEGLAISSGQTEMDDEIDLLMKTDPPRMVPGFNVAVWEMESEAWERDLKGKLRVIHCERRYEAPSWKHERKQLRVVTSVPVEILPAGQG
;
A
#
# COMPACT_ATOMS: atom_id res chain seq x y z
N MET A 1 -24.26 12.61 -9.71
CA MET A 1 -24.59 11.19 -10.03
C MET A 1 -25.45 10.64 -8.90
N ALA A 2 -26.66 10.16 -9.19
CA ALA A 2 -27.51 9.54 -8.19
C ALA A 2 -26.84 8.22 -7.74
N TYR A 3 -26.51 8.11 -6.48
CA TYR A 3 -26.00 6.87 -5.90
C TYR A 3 -27.06 5.78 -6.12
N GLY A 4 -26.71 4.76 -6.89
CA GLY A 4 -27.53 3.56 -7.01
C GLY A 4 -27.87 3.00 -5.63
N SER A 5 -29.01 2.35 -5.48
CA SER A 5 -29.38 1.78 -4.19
C SER A 5 -28.30 0.77 -3.72
N MET A 6 -28.16 0.61 -2.41
CA MET A 6 -27.27 -0.42 -1.80
C MET A 6 -27.48 -1.82 -2.43
N ARG A 7 -28.71 -2.10 -2.87
CA ARG A 7 -29.06 -3.34 -3.57
C ARG A 7 -28.36 -3.43 -4.93
N GLN A 8 -28.30 -2.33 -5.68
CA GLN A 8 -27.63 -2.28 -6.98
C GLN A 8 -26.11 -2.43 -6.82
N MET A 9 -25.52 -1.78 -5.81
CA MET A 9 -24.10 -1.92 -5.51
C MET A 9 -23.73 -3.36 -5.15
N ARG A 10 -24.52 -4.02 -4.31
CA ARG A 10 -24.33 -5.44 -3.98
C ARG A 10 -24.44 -6.32 -5.21
N SER A 11 -25.53 -6.16 -5.98
CA SER A 11 -25.74 -6.93 -7.21
C SER A 11 -24.58 -6.75 -8.20
N TYR A 12 -24.05 -5.53 -8.31
CA TYR A 12 -22.88 -5.25 -9.14
C TYR A 12 -21.63 -5.95 -8.61
N ALA A 13 -21.36 -5.84 -7.31
CA ALA A 13 -20.23 -6.49 -6.67
C ALA A 13 -20.28 -8.02 -6.81
N ASP A 14 -21.47 -8.62 -6.64
CA ASP A 14 -21.64 -10.07 -6.82
C ASP A 14 -21.47 -10.48 -8.28
N LYS A 15 -21.97 -9.67 -9.22
CA LYS A 15 -21.85 -9.95 -10.67
C LYS A 15 -20.41 -9.81 -11.20
N VAL A 16 -19.70 -8.76 -10.77
CA VAL A 16 -18.37 -8.43 -11.31
C VAL A 16 -17.25 -9.13 -10.54
N PHE A 17 -17.39 -9.19 -9.21
CA PHE A 17 -16.35 -9.71 -8.33
C PHE A 17 -16.66 -11.10 -7.76
N GLU A 18 -17.80 -11.70 -8.10
CA GLU A 18 -18.24 -13.00 -7.56
C GLU A 18 -18.12 -13.05 -6.03
N ARG A 19 -18.41 -11.93 -5.38
CA ARG A 19 -18.04 -11.66 -3.99
C ARG A 19 -18.55 -12.72 -3.03
N ASP A 20 -19.85 -13.04 -3.05
CA ASP A 20 -20.44 -13.98 -2.10
C ASP A 20 -19.87 -15.39 -2.29
N ALA A 21 -19.60 -15.82 -3.54
CA ALA A 21 -18.98 -17.09 -3.84
C ALA A 21 -17.51 -17.15 -3.34
N ARG A 22 -16.80 -16.05 -3.45
CA ARG A 22 -15.39 -15.97 -2.99
C ARG A 22 -15.28 -15.94 -1.47
N LEU A 23 -16.13 -15.17 -0.79
CA LEU A 23 -16.20 -15.17 0.67
C LEU A 23 -16.58 -16.54 1.25
N SER A 24 -17.38 -17.32 0.51
CA SER A 24 -17.76 -18.68 0.93
C SER A 24 -16.63 -19.69 0.80
N ARG A 25 -15.57 -19.38 0.04
CA ARG A 25 -14.38 -20.24 -0.11
C ARG A 25 -13.32 -19.99 0.95
N MET A 26 -13.43 -18.89 1.71
CA MET A 26 -12.48 -18.61 2.79
C MET A 26 -12.61 -19.64 3.91
N THR A 27 -11.46 -19.98 4.51
CA THR A 27 -11.39 -20.97 5.59
C THR A 27 -12.02 -20.42 6.87
N ASP A 28 -13.02 -21.12 7.40
CA ASP A 28 -13.62 -20.81 8.68
C ASP A 28 -12.90 -21.61 9.77
N GLY A 29 -12.07 -20.96 10.56
CA GLY A 29 -11.35 -21.59 11.66
C GLY A 29 -12.21 -21.96 12.88
N ARG A 30 -13.53 -21.65 12.87
CA ARG A 30 -14.43 -21.93 14.00
C ARG A 30 -14.90 -23.37 13.97
N HIS A 31 -15.06 -23.97 15.14
CA HIS A 31 -15.70 -25.27 15.28
C HIS A 31 -17.23 -25.11 15.28
N ASP A 32 -17.92 -25.82 14.39
CA ASP A 32 -19.38 -25.86 14.25
C ASP A 32 -20.09 -24.47 14.26
N PRO A 33 -19.79 -23.60 13.28
CA PRO A 33 -20.31 -22.24 13.28
C PRO A 33 -21.80 -22.19 12.95
N THR A 34 -22.63 -21.68 13.84
CA THR A 34 -24.06 -21.48 13.62
C THR A 34 -24.34 -20.34 12.62
N LEU A 35 -23.40 -19.42 12.44
CA LEU A 35 -23.48 -18.28 11.53
C LEU A 35 -22.48 -18.47 10.38
N PRO A 36 -22.92 -18.55 9.11
CA PRO A 36 -22.02 -18.74 7.97
C PRO A 36 -20.96 -17.65 7.89
N LEU A 37 -19.72 -18.03 7.57
CA LEU A 37 -18.58 -17.10 7.41
C LEU A 37 -18.89 -16.01 6.40
N SER A 38 -19.46 -16.36 5.25
CA SER A 38 -19.85 -15.40 4.20
C SER A 38 -20.83 -14.33 4.70
N ALA A 39 -21.75 -14.67 5.62
CA ALA A 39 -22.68 -13.70 6.20
C ALA A 39 -21.94 -12.70 7.12
N VAL A 40 -20.98 -13.19 7.92
CA VAL A 40 -20.15 -12.34 8.79
C VAL A 40 -19.30 -11.40 7.94
N LEU A 41 -18.59 -11.91 6.95
CA LEU A 41 -17.71 -11.13 6.08
C LEU A 41 -18.49 -10.15 5.21
N SER A 42 -19.65 -10.55 4.68
CA SER A 42 -20.55 -9.62 3.97
C SER A 42 -21.00 -8.47 4.89
N THR A 43 -21.31 -8.77 6.15
CA THR A 43 -21.71 -7.74 7.12
C THR A 43 -20.55 -6.78 7.40
N TRP A 44 -19.33 -7.30 7.58
CA TRP A 44 -18.12 -6.50 7.76
C TRP A 44 -17.86 -5.57 6.58
N GLN A 45 -17.83 -6.09 5.37
CA GLN A 45 -17.63 -5.29 4.15
C GLN A 45 -18.70 -4.20 3.99
N TRP A 46 -19.96 -4.52 4.24
CA TRP A 46 -21.06 -3.55 4.18
C TRP A 46 -20.93 -2.46 5.24
N GLY A 47 -20.49 -2.81 6.44
CA GLY A 47 -20.20 -1.85 7.48
C GLY A 47 -19.13 -0.86 7.06
N LEU A 48 -18.02 -1.34 6.50
CA LEU A 48 -16.94 -0.52 5.96
C LEU A 48 -17.41 0.39 4.81
N MET A 49 -18.15 -0.15 3.85
CA MET A 49 -18.69 0.64 2.72
C MET A 49 -19.64 1.75 3.18
N ARG A 50 -20.36 1.55 4.28
CA ARG A 50 -21.20 2.57 4.91
C ARG A 50 -20.44 3.53 5.80
N ARG A 51 -19.13 3.35 5.93
CA ARG A 51 -18.28 4.10 6.87
C ARG A 51 -18.80 4.02 8.30
N THR A 52 -19.30 2.84 8.70
CA THR A 52 -19.76 2.61 10.08
C THR A 52 -18.55 2.71 11.02
N PRO A 53 -18.60 3.56 12.07
CA PRO A 53 -17.40 4.00 12.78
C PRO A 53 -16.78 2.96 13.70
N SER A 54 -17.49 1.88 14.04
CA SER A 54 -16.97 0.85 14.95
C SER A 54 -17.37 -0.57 14.57
N THR A 55 -16.52 -1.53 14.93
CA THR A 55 -16.79 -2.97 14.80
C THR A 55 -18.05 -3.38 15.55
N GLU A 56 -18.31 -2.76 16.70
CA GLU A 56 -19.52 -2.99 17.49
C GLU A 56 -20.78 -2.65 16.71
N GLN A 57 -20.84 -1.46 16.13
CA GLN A 57 -21.98 -1.02 15.32
C GLN A 57 -22.13 -1.85 14.04
N ILE A 58 -21.04 -2.33 13.45
CA ILE A 58 -21.09 -3.27 12.33
C ILE A 58 -21.70 -4.60 12.80
N GLY A 59 -21.27 -5.10 13.97
CA GLY A 59 -21.81 -6.32 14.57
C GLY A 59 -23.29 -6.24 14.88
N ASP A 60 -23.81 -5.06 15.25
CA ASP A 60 -25.23 -4.84 15.48
C ASP A 60 -26.10 -5.08 14.24
N LEU A 61 -25.55 -4.93 13.04
CA LEU A 61 -26.24 -5.31 11.81
C LEU A 61 -26.64 -6.80 11.80
N LEU A 62 -25.86 -7.66 12.43
CA LEU A 62 -26.20 -9.09 12.56
C LEU A 62 -27.40 -9.34 13.49
N ARG A 63 -27.82 -8.35 14.28
CA ARG A 63 -29.06 -8.37 15.07
C ARG A 63 -30.26 -7.85 14.32
N ASP A 64 -30.04 -7.03 13.27
CA ASP A 64 -31.13 -6.46 12.47
C ASP A 64 -31.84 -7.53 11.64
N ARG A 65 -33.17 -7.67 11.84
CA ARG A 65 -34.02 -8.67 11.15
C ARG A 65 -33.98 -8.52 9.63
N ARG A 66 -34.01 -7.28 9.12
CA ARG A 66 -34.00 -7.01 7.67
C ARG A 66 -32.67 -7.35 7.03
N TRP A 67 -31.57 -7.06 7.75
CA TRP A 67 -30.23 -7.39 7.30
C TRP A 67 -30.04 -8.92 7.25
N ARG A 68 -30.42 -9.64 8.30
CA ARG A 68 -30.35 -11.11 8.36
C ARG A 68 -31.15 -11.77 7.22
N ALA A 69 -32.37 -11.30 6.98
CA ALA A 69 -33.19 -11.80 5.87
C ALA A 69 -32.51 -11.61 4.50
N ARG A 70 -31.79 -10.49 4.30
CA ARG A 70 -31.00 -10.25 3.08
C ARG A 70 -29.82 -11.18 2.93
N LEU A 71 -29.24 -11.66 4.03
CA LEU A 71 -28.16 -12.64 4.05
C LEU A 71 -28.67 -14.09 3.95
N GLY A 72 -29.96 -14.30 3.89
CA GLY A 72 -30.58 -15.64 3.88
C GLY A 72 -30.47 -16.39 5.21
N LEU A 73 -30.25 -15.65 6.31
CA LEU A 73 -30.10 -16.24 7.65
C LEU A 73 -31.47 -16.58 8.25
N LYS A 74 -31.54 -17.71 8.94
CA LYS A 74 -32.71 -18.10 9.71
C LYS A 74 -32.91 -17.19 10.94
N PRO A 75 -34.12 -17.09 11.50
CA PRO A 75 -34.40 -16.22 12.65
C PRO A 75 -33.50 -16.48 13.86
N GLU A 76 -33.13 -17.74 14.11
CA GLU A 76 -32.25 -18.18 15.20
C GLU A 76 -30.75 -17.91 14.94
N GLN A 77 -30.37 -17.68 13.69
CA GLN A 77 -28.97 -17.39 13.31
C GLN A 77 -28.66 -15.90 13.53
N GLY A 78 -28.52 -15.50 14.79
CA GLY A 78 -28.09 -14.15 15.17
C GLY A 78 -26.60 -14.08 15.44
N GLY A 79 -26.04 -12.88 15.34
CA GLY A 79 -24.67 -12.57 15.67
C GLY A 79 -24.56 -11.47 16.72
N SER A 80 -23.38 -11.37 17.34
CA SER A 80 -23.00 -10.27 18.21
C SER A 80 -21.73 -9.60 17.68
N PRO A 81 -21.41 -8.38 18.14
CA PRO A 81 -20.12 -7.74 17.84
C PRO A 81 -18.91 -8.61 18.18
N ASP A 82 -18.95 -9.31 19.33
CA ASP A 82 -17.88 -10.21 19.77
C ASP A 82 -17.67 -11.36 18.79
N ARG A 83 -18.75 -11.92 18.24
CA ARG A 83 -18.66 -12.98 17.22
C ARG A 83 -18.03 -12.46 15.93
N LEU A 84 -18.34 -11.21 15.53
CA LEU A 84 -17.71 -10.58 14.39
C LEU A 84 -16.19 -10.46 14.61
N ALA A 85 -15.77 -9.95 15.77
CA ALA A 85 -14.36 -9.82 16.12
C ALA A 85 -13.65 -11.19 16.12
N GLN A 86 -14.21 -12.21 16.79
CA GLN A 86 -13.64 -13.55 16.82
C GLN A 86 -13.45 -14.17 15.42
N VAL A 87 -14.40 -13.94 14.52
CA VAL A 87 -14.27 -14.41 13.13
C VAL A 87 -13.11 -13.72 12.42
N LEU A 88 -13.02 -12.40 12.55
CA LEU A 88 -11.96 -11.62 11.88
C LEU A 88 -10.58 -11.98 12.42
N ASP A 89 -10.46 -12.21 13.72
CA ASP A 89 -9.20 -12.64 14.37
C ASP A 89 -8.73 -14.03 13.90
N GLY A 90 -9.66 -14.90 13.54
CA GLY A 90 -9.37 -16.26 13.06
C GLY A 90 -9.04 -16.37 11.57
N LEU A 91 -9.13 -15.30 10.80
CA LEU A 91 -8.91 -15.35 9.36
C LEU A 91 -7.43 -15.25 9.00
N ALA A 92 -7.00 -16.12 8.09
CA ALA A 92 -5.64 -16.09 7.59
C ALA A 92 -5.39 -14.87 6.69
N THR A 93 -4.37 -14.08 7.01
CA THR A 93 -3.95 -12.91 6.22
C THR A 93 -3.67 -13.25 4.76
N VAL A 94 -3.16 -14.46 4.51
CA VAL A 94 -2.85 -14.93 3.15
C VAL A 94 -4.11 -15.03 2.28
N GLU A 95 -5.24 -15.48 2.81
CA GLU A 95 -6.49 -15.59 2.08
C GLU A 95 -7.05 -14.21 1.70
N TRP A 96 -6.94 -13.24 2.59
CA TRP A 96 -7.28 -11.84 2.29
C TRP A 96 -6.42 -11.26 1.17
N ASN A 97 -5.11 -11.49 1.21
CA ASN A 97 -4.20 -11.04 0.17
C ASN A 97 -4.52 -11.69 -1.18
N GLU A 98 -4.84 -12.98 -1.21
CA GLU A 98 -5.26 -13.66 -2.43
C GLU A 98 -6.55 -13.06 -2.98
N MET A 99 -7.53 -12.81 -2.14
CA MET A 99 -8.79 -12.19 -2.55
C MET A 99 -8.57 -10.77 -3.09
N MET A 100 -7.72 -9.95 -2.45
CA MET A 100 -7.39 -8.61 -2.93
C MET A 100 -6.69 -8.63 -4.28
N LEU A 101 -5.75 -9.53 -4.48
CA LEU A 101 -5.06 -9.68 -5.76
C LEU A 101 -6.00 -10.14 -6.87
N GLU A 102 -6.93 -11.06 -6.58
CA GLU A 102 -7.98 -11.43 -7.53
C GLU A 102 -8.91 -10.25 -7.83
N ASP A 103 -9.31 -9.45 -6.82
CA ASP A 103 -10.11 -8.24 -7.00
C ASP A 103 -9.39 -7.23 -7.90
N PHE A 104 -8.08 -7.06 -7.74
CA PHE A 104 -7.27 -6.23 -8.62
C PHE A 104 -7.40 -6.67 -10.09
N PHE A 105 -7.22 -7.97 -10.38
CA PHE A 105 -7.34 -8.46 -11.75
C PHE A 105 -8.77 -8.36 -12.29
N LEU A 106 -9.78 -8.57 -11.45
CA LEU A 106 -11.19 -8.40 -11.85
C LEU A 106 -11.50 -6.95 -12.13
N ALA A 107 -11.07 -6.02 -11.28
CA ALA A 107 -11.26 -4.58 -11.47
C ALA A 107 -10.60 -4.07 -12.76
N ARG A 108 -9.40 -4.57 -13.08
CA ARG A 108 -8.74 -4.27 -14.35
C ARG A 108 -9.51 -4.81 -15.55
N ARG A 109 -9.92 -6.06 -15.53
CA ARG A 109 -10.72 -6.68 -16.62
C ARG A 109 -12.06 -5.96 -16.82
N ALA A 110 -12.67 -5.46 -15.75
CA ALA A 110 -13.91 -4.71 -15.79
C ALA A 110 -13.74 -3.23 -16.23
N GLY A 111 -12.50 -2.77 -16.48
CA GLY A 111 -12.21 -1.38 -16.85
C GLY A 111 -12.43 -0.37 -15.71
N ILE A 112 -12.46 -0.84 -14.44
CA ILE A 112 -12.60 0.01 -13.26
C ILE A 112 -11.25 0.69 -12.94
N LEU A 113 -10.16 -0.06 -13.06
CA LEU A 113 -8.80 0.45 -12.95
C LEU A 113 -8.31 0.74 -14.36
N THR A 114 -8.35 2.00 -14.73
CA THR A 114 -7.88 2.48 -16.04
C THR A 114 -6.35 2.43 -16.10
N ASP A 115 -5.82 2.19 -17.30
CA ASP A 115 -4.39 2.29 -17.59
C ASP A 115 -4.00 3.75 -17.91
N GLU A 116 -4.41 4.70 -17.05
CA GLU A 116 -3.81 6.03 -17.08
C GLU A 116 -2.40 5.91 -16.53
N VAL A 117 -1.47 5.83 -17.45
CA VAL A 117 -0.09 5.46 -17.15
C VAL A 117 0.77 6.70 -16.98
N LEU A 118 1.66 6.68 -15.99
CA LEU A 118 2.69 7.70 -15.81
C LEU A 118 3.82 7.43 -16.82
N TYR A 119 3.98 8.31 -17.81
CA TYR A 119 4.98 8.16 -18.90
C TYR A 119 4.92 6.79 -19.60
N GLY A 120 3.72 6.30 -19.87
CA GLY A 120 3.53 5.00 -20.50
C GLY A 120 3.74 3.81 -19.58
N LYS A 121 3.92 4.01 -18.26
CA LYS A 121 4.15 2.97 -17.27
C LYS A 121 3.00 2.83 -16.30
N ARG A 122 2.63 1.58 -16.02
CA ARG A 122 1.67 1.23 -14.97
C ARG A 122 2.42 1.10 -13.65
N CYS A 123 2.06 1.96 -12.69
CA CYS A 123 2.82 2.14 -11.47
C CYS A 123 2.10 1.59 -10.24
N ALA A 124 2.87 1.00 -9.33
CA ALA A 124 2.44 0.74 -7.96
C ALA A 124 3.47 1.29 -6.97
N ALA A 125 3.00 1.74 -5.81
CA ALA A 125 3.86 2.28 -4.77
C ALA A 125 3.83 1.39 -3.52
N LEU A 126 5.00 1.28 -2.88
CA LEU A 126 5.16 0.72 -1.54
C LEU A 126 5.05 1.82 -0.50
N ASP A 127 4.31 1.53 0.57
CA ASP A 127 4.19 2.44 1.71
C ASP A 127 3.91 1.66 2.99
N LEU A 128 4.47 2.14 4.11
CA LEU A 128 4.23 1.59 5.44
C LEU A 128 3.07 2.31 6.11
N ASN A 129 2.12 1.54 6.60
CA ASN A 129 0.96 2.07 7.30
C ASN A 129 0.88 1.54 8.74
N GLU A 130 0.68 2.44 9.70
CA GLU A 130 0.35 2.06 11.07
C GLU A 130 -1.14 1.72 11.15
N LEU A 131 -1.44 0.44 11.41
CA LEU A 131 -2.81 -0.07 11.42
C LEU A 131 -3.51 0.12 12.77
N PHE A 132 -2.72 0.05 13.84
CA PHE A 132 -3.20 0.07 15.22
C PHE A 132 -2.10 0.57 16.14
N LYS A 133 -2.47 1.28 17.20
CA LYS A 133 -1.60 1.61 18.33
C LYS A 133 -2.38 1.76 19.63
N SER A 134 -1.79 1.34 20.74
CA SER A 134 -2.38 1.46 22.06
C SER A 134 -1.31 1.35 23.16
N GLU A 135 -1.53 2.03 24.27
CA GLU A 135 -0.73 1.88 25.50
C GLU A 135 -1.25 0.72 26.39
N LYS A 136 -2.47 0.24 26.14
CA LYS A 136 -3.17 -0.72 27.02
C LYS A 136 -3.52 -2.03 26.32
N ILE A 137 -4.01 -1.94 25.07
CA ILE A 137 -4.46 -3.11 24.32
C ILE A 137 -3.29 -3.64 23.51
N HIS A 138 -2.99 -4.93 23.65
CA HIS A 138 -1.90 -5.58 22.94
C HIS A 138 -2.18 -7.07 22.71
N CYS A 139 -1.51 -7.62 21.73
CA CYS A 139 -1.47 -9.06 21.44
C CYS A 139 -0.01 -9.54 21.36
N PRO A 140 0.25 -10.85 21.32
CA PRO A 140 1.61 -11.38 21.19
C PRO A 140 2.35 -10.97 19.92
N GLN A 141 1.62 -10.53 18.91
CA GLN A 141 2.19 -10.11 17.61
C GLN A 141 2.41 -8.59 17.51
N CYS A 142 2.12 -7.82 18.57
CA CYS A 142 2.39 -6.38 18.57
C CYS A 142 3.90 -6.10 18.52
N GLN A 143 4.27 -5.09 17.76
CA GLN A 143 5.52 -4.38 17.96
C GLN A 143 5.42 -3.51 19.21
N VAL A 144 6.55 -3.18 19.83
CA VAL A 144 6.61 -2.37 21.05
C VAL A 144 7.65 -1.26 20.88
N ARG A 145 7.26 -0.04 21.22
CA ARG A 145 8.19 1.08 21.32
C ARG A 145 8.00 1.82 22.64
N GLU A 146 9.09 2.40 23.14
CA GLU A 146 9.03 3.31 24.27
C GLU A 146 8.83 4.74 23.78
N LYS A 147 7.87 5.41 24.41
CA LYS A 147 7.53 6.80 24.09
C LYS A 147 7.56 7.65 25.34
N THR A 148 8.25 8.79 25.26
CA THR A 148 8.19 9.79 26.33
C THR A 148 6.92 10.61 26.16
N VAL A 149 6.02 10.56 27.11
CA VAL A 149 4.82 11.41 27.20
C VAL A 149 4.97 12.39 28.34
N GLN A 150 4.44 13.59 28.15
CA GLN A 150 4.40 14.63 29.17
C GLN A 150 2.97 14.68 29.74
N ASP A 151 2.85 14.60 31.07
CA ASP A 151 1.56 14.71 31.72
C ASP A 151 1.08 16.17 31.82
N GLU A 152 -0.11 16.38 32.37
CA GLU A 152 -0.70 17.71 32.52
C GLU A 152 0.11 18.64 33.43
N LYS A 153 1.01 18.10 34.25
CA LYS A 153 1.91 18.83 35.14
C LYS A 153 3.29 19.09 34.53
N GLY A 154 3.50 18.63 33.31
CA GLY A 154 4.77 18.76 32.59
C GLY A 154 5.81 17.69 32.95
N GLU A 155 5.48 16.69 33.76
CA GLU A 155 6.38 15.62 34.14
C GLU A 155 6.50 14.61 32.98
N LYS A 156 7.75 14.24 32.64
CA LYS A 156 8.02 13.26 31.60
C LYS A 156 7.97 11.85 32.18
N ARG A 157 7.17 11.00 31.55
CA ARG A 157 7.14 9.56 31.83
C ARG A 157 7.36 8.74 30.57
N ILE A 158 8.02 7.59 30.70
CA ILE A 158 8.17 6.63 29.63
C ILE A 158 6.96 5.69 29.68
N VAL A 159 6.26 5.56 28.55
CA VAL A 159 5.17 4.61 28.36
C VAL A 159 5.51 3.63 27.24
N LYS A 160 5.03 2.39 27.38
CA LYS A 160 5.10 1.42 26.29
C LYS A 160 3.90 1.59 25.37
N GLU A 161 4.16 1.76 24.09
CA GLU A 161 3.15 1.80 23.04
C GLU A 161 3.26 0.52 22.20
N TYR A 162 2.15 -0.21 22.12
CA TYR A 162 2.00 -1.43 21.33
C TYR A 162 1.36 -1.05 20.00
N TYR A 163 1.88 -1.56 18.89
CA TYR A 163 1.37 -1.18 17.58
C TYR A 163 1.52 -2.29 16.54
N HIS A 164 0.73 -2.19 15.48
CA HIS A 164 0.85 -3.00 14.27
C HIS A 164 1.08 -2.13 13.07
N GLN A 165 1.98 -2.57 12.20
CA GLN A 165 2.26 -1.93 10.92
C GLN A 165 2.17 -2.95 9.80
N ALA A 166 1.83 -2.47 8.62
CA ALA A 166 1.89 -3.27 7.40
C ALA A 166 2.45 -2.45 6.24
N VAL A 167 3.27 -3.09 5.43
CA VAL A 167 3.64 -2.56 4.12
C VAL A 167 2.55 -2.92 3.13
N ALA A 168 2.11 -1.95 2.34
CA ALA A 168 1.13 -2.14 1.28
C ALA A 168 1.75 -1.84 -0.09
N LEU A 169 1.42 -2.65 -1.09
CA LEU A 169 1.65 -2.36 -2.50
C LEU A 169 0.35 -1.84 -3.10
N SER A 170 0.33 -0.58 -3.51
CA SER A 170 -0.85 0.12 -3.99
C SER A 170 -0.71 0.52 -5.46
N TRP A 171 -1.72 0.22 -6.28
CA TRP A 171 -1.85 0.69 -7.65
C TRP A 171 -2.03 2.20 -7.68
N MET A 172 -1.17 2.88 -8.42
CA MET A 172 -1.12 4.34 -8.49
C MET A 172 -1.48 4.90 -9.88
N SER A 173 -1.61 4.03 -10.87
CA SER A 173 -2.05 4.44 -12.21
C SER A 173 -3.56 4.64 -12.22
N GLY A 174 -4.00 5.80 -12.72
CA GLY A 174 -5.42 6.17 -12.79
C GLY A 174 -5.95 6.87 -11.53
N PRO A 175 -7.22 7.29 -11.55
CA PRO A 175 -7.81 8.16 -10.54
C PRO A 175 -8.19 7.43 -9.22
N ILE A 176 -8.14 6.10 -9.22
CA ILE A 176 -8.55 5.30 -8.07
C ILE A 176 -7.35 4.50 -7.56
N PRO A 177 -6.78 4.85 -6.40
CA PRO A 177 -5.76 4.04 -5.77
C PRO A 177 -6.38 2.70 -5.33
N PHE A 178 -5.65 1.60 -5.54
CA PHE A 178 -6.12 0.27 -5.18
C PHE A 178 -5.01 -0.51 -4.50
N VAL A 179 -5.25 -0.99 -3.28
CA VAL A 179 -4.30 -1.84 -2.58
C VAL A 179 -4.30 -3.23 -3.23
N ILE A 180 -3.17 -3.63 -3.80
CA ILE A 180 -2.99 -4.92 -4.49
C ILE A 180 -2.75 -6.04 -3.48
N GLY A 181 -2.00 -5.72 -2.42
CA GLY A 181 -1.70 -6.62 -1.33
C GLY A 181 -0.91 -5.93 -0.22
N TRP A 182 -0.78 -6.60 0.90
CA TRP A 182 -0.15 -6.08 2.09
C TRP A 182 0.57 -7.16 2.89
N GLU A 183 1.52 -6.76 3.74
CA GLU A 183 2.30 -7.64 4.59
C GLU A 183 2.47 -7.02 5.97
N VAL A 184 2.03 -7.73 7.01
CA VAL A 184 2.19 -7.27 8.39
C VAL A 184 3.62 -7.50 8.84
N LEU A 185 4.19 -6.54 9.53
CA LEU A 185 5.50 -6.67 10.13
C LEU A 185 5.42 -7.59 11.36
N ALA A 186 6.30 -8.57 11.43
CA ALA A 186 6.47 -9.38 12.63
C ALA A 186 7.13 -8.56 13.77
N PRO A 187 6.96 -8.97 15.05
CA PRO A 187 7.63 -8.29 16.15
C PRO A 187 9.15 -8.17 15.96
N GLY A 188 9.67 -6.94 16.01
CA GLY A 188 11.08 -6.64 15.79
C GLY A 188 11.55 -6.66 14.33
N GLU A 189 10.65 -6.90 13.39
CA GLU A 189 10.95 -6.86 11.95
C GLU A 189 10.98 -5.42 11.43
N GLY A 190 11.94 -5.15 10.53
CA GLY A 190 12.01 -3.87 9.81
C GLY A 190 11.12 -3.85 8.56
N GLU A 191 10.68 -2.66 8.18
CA GLU A 191 9.82 -2.40 7.02
C GLU A 191 10.37 -3.02 5.73
N LEU A 192 11.64 -2.82 5.43
CA LEU A 192 12.27 -3.34 4.21
C LEU A 192 12.14 -4.85 4.09
N THR A 193 12.31 -5.59 5.19
CA THR A 193 12.19 -7.06 5.18
C THR A 193 10.78 -7.50 4.82
N ALA A 194 9.77 -6.88 5.44
CA ALA A 194 8.36 -7.15 5.12
C ALA A 194 8.03 -6.76 3.67
N ALA A 195 8.56 -5.62 3.19
CA ALA A 195 8.37 -5.17 1.81
C ALA A 195 8.95 -6.15 0.79
N LEU A 196 10.16 -6.65 1.01
CA LEU A 196 10.79 -7.62 0.12
C LEU A 196 9.99 -8.92 0.06
N ARG A 197 9.52 -9.42 1.21
CA ARG A 197 8.64 -10.60 1.28
C ARG A 197 7.33 -10.39 0.51
N LEU A 198 6.72 -9.20 0.62
CA LEU A 198 5.54 -8.82 -0.16
C LEU A 198 5.81 -8.82 -1.65
N LEU A 199 6.91 -8.18 -2.09
CA LEU A 199 7.30 -8.10 -3.49
C LEU A 199 7.61 -9.48 -4.08
N GLU A 200 8.38 -10.31 -3.39
CA GLU A 200 8.69 -11.68 -3.83
C GLU A 200 7.43 -12.51 -4.07
N ARG A 201 6.40 -12.32 -3.25
CA ARG A 201 5.11 -13.00 -3.39
C ARG A 201 4.27 -12.45 -4.54
N LEU A 202 4.22 -11.14 -4.74
CA LEU A 202 3.29 -10.50 -5.68
C LEU A 202 3.85 -10.30 -7.08
N LEU A 203 5.13 -9.89 -7.23
CA LEU A 203 5.68 -9.47 -8.52
C LEU A 203 5.62 -10.55 -9.61
N PRO A 204 5.86 -11.85 -9.34
CA PRO A 204 5.73 -12.88 -10.35
C PRO A 204 4.36 -12.93 -11.01
N ARG A 205 3.30 -12.58 -10.27
CA ARG A 205 1.91 -12.54 -10.75
C ARG A 205 1.55 -11.20 -11.40
N LEU A 206 2.24 -10.12 -11.05
CA LEU A 206 1.97 -8.75 -11.51
C LEU A 206 2.75 -8.33 -12.75
N ARG A 207 3.80 -9.06 -13.16
CA ARG A 207 4.73 -8.68 -14.24
C ARG A 207 4.09 -8.31 -15.59
N ARG A 208 2.85 -8.76 -15.87
CA ARG A 208 2.07 -8.39 -17.08
C ARG A 208 1.13 -7.22 -16.84
N SER A 209 0.94 -6.84 -15.58
CA SER A 209 -0.03 -5.82 -15.16
C SER A 209 0.63 -4.58 -14.60
N LEU A 210 1.91 -4.65 -14.28
CA LEU A 210 2.71 -3.61 -13.65
C LEU A 210 4.00 -3.43 -14.45
N ASP A 211 4.48 -2.21 -14.55
CA ASP A 211 5.73 -1.87 -15.22
C ASP A 211 6.75 -1.26 -14.26
N LEU A 212 6.28 -0.52 -13.24
CA LEU A 212 7.14 0.28 -12.35
C LEU A 212 6.68 0.16 -10.89
N VAL A 213 7.64 -0.09 -10.00
CA VAL A 213 7.43 -0.04 -8.53
C VAL A 213 8.11 1.21 -7.98
N LEU A 214 7.33 2.00 -7.24
CA LEU A 214 7.76 3.23 -6.58
C LEU A 214 8.03 2.96 -5.11
N GLY A 215 9.09 3.56 -4.56
CA GLY A 215 9.43 3.51 -3.15
C GLY A 215 9.87 4.87 -2.61
N ASP A 216 9.75 5.06 -1.32
CA ASP A 216 10.34 6.20 -0.63
C ASP A 216 11.85 6.01 -0.41
N ALA A 217 12.45 6.85 0.46
CA ALA A 217 13.89 6.84 0.68
C ALA A 217 14.42 5.54 1.34
N LEU A 218 13.60 4.80 2.06
CA LEU A 218 13.98 3.53 2.66
C LEU A 218 14.23 2.45 1.59
N TYR A 219 13.52 2.55 0.47
CA TYR A 219 13.64 1.61 -0.65
C TYR A 219 14.75 1.97 -1.64
N CYS A 220 15.46 3.09 -1.43
CA CYS A 220 16.65 3.41 -2.23
C CYS A 220 17.84 2.53 -1.79
N CYS A 221 17.72 1.23 -2.00
CA CYS A 221 18.70 0.24 -1.59
C CYS A 221 18.78 -0.93 -2.58
N ARG A 222 19.97 -1.56 -2.60
CA ARG A 222 20.26 -2.68 -3.51
C ARG A 222 19.25 -3.83 -3.42
N PRO A 223 18.78 -4.30 -2.24
CA PRO A 223 17.81 -5.38 -2.17
C PRO A 223 16.50 -5.08 -2.88
N PHE A 224 15.99 -3.85 -2.77
CA PHE A 224 14.76 -3.43 -3.45
C PHE A 224 14.93 -3.50 -4.97
N PHE A 225 15.94 -2.83 -5.54
CA PHE A 225 16.17 -2.85 -6.98
C PHE A 225 16.43 -4.25 -7.51
N LYS A 226 17.20 -5.08 -6.76
CA LYS A 226 17.44 -6.48 -7.13
C LYS A 226 16.14 -7.29 -7.23
N THR A 227 15.23 -7.13 -6.29
CA THR A 227 13.95 -7.84 -6.28
C THR A 227 13.06 -7.37 -7.43
N VAL A 228 12.93 -6.06 -7.63
CA VAL A 228 12.07 -5.47 -8.66
C VAL A 228 12.60 -5.76 -10.07
N CYS A 229 13.86 -5.45 -10.34
CA CYS A 229 14.49 -5.70 -11.66
C CYS A 229 14.61 -7.20 -11.94
N GLY A 230 14.85 -8.02 -10.91
CA GLY A 230 14.85 -9.49 -11.04
C GLY A 230 13.50 -10.06 -11.45
N ALA A 231 12.40 -9.39 -11.16
CA ALA A 231 11.06 -9.74 -11.63
C ALA A 231 10.76 -9.21 -13.06
N GLY A 232 11.69 -8.48 -13.68
CA GLY A 232 11.53 -7.87 -15.02
C GLY A 232 10.68 -6.59 -14.99
N LEU A 233 10.67 -5.89 -13.85
CA LEU A 233 10.01 -4.60 -13.67
C LEU A 233 11.05 -3.51 -13.44
N GLU A 234 10.62 -2.25 -13.59
CA GLU A 234 11.44 -1.09 -13.26
C GLU A 234 11.22 -0.66 -11.82
N GLY A 235 12.27 -0.10 -11.20
CA GLY A 235 12.23 0.48 -9.86
C GLY A 235 12.47 2.00 -9.91
N LEU A 236 11.80 2.74 -9.04
CA LEU A 236 12.12 4.14 -8.77
C LEU A 236 12.01 4.39 -7.26
N ALA A 237 13.04 4.95 -6.67
CA ALA A 237 13.05 5.32 -5.26
C ALA A 237 13.62 6.72 -5.05
N ILE A 238 13.11 7.42 -4.03
CA ILE A 238 13.68 8.69 -3.59
C ILE A 238 15.00 8.40 -2.90
N SER A 239 16.08 9.14 -3.21
CA SER A 239 17.32 9.03 -2.45
C SER A 239 17.30 9.89 -1.18
N SER A 240 17.83 9.34 -0.10
CA SER A 240 18.07 10.06 1.17
C SER A 240 19.42 10.79 1.22
N GLY A 241 20.23 10.68 0.18
CA GLY A 241 21.59 11.25 0.17
C GLY A 241 22.65 10.39 0.87
N GLN A 242 22.40 9.07 1.01
CA GLN A 242 23.27 8.15 1.76
C GLN A 242 23.78 6.96 0.93
N THR A 243 23.65 7.02 -0.39
CA THR A 243 24.11 5.95 -1.29
C THR A 243 25.41 6.36 -2.02
N GLU A 244 26.16 5.37 -2.52
CA GLU A 244 27.32 5.59 -3.38
C GLU A 244 26.97 6.47 -4.59
N MET A 245 25.77 6.31 -5.11
CA MET A 245 25.23 7.10 -6.23
C MET A 245 25.00 8.57 -5.87
N ASP A 246 24.76 8.86 -4.60
CA ASP A 246 24.62 10.25 -4.14
C ASP A 246 25.96 11.01 -4.21
N ASP A 247 27.08 10.33 -3.88
CA ASP A 247 28.42 10.91 -3.99
C ASP A 247 28.79 11.16 -5.47
N GLU A 248 28.41 10.25 -6.36
CA GLU A 248 28.64 10.38 -7.80
C GLU A 248 27.88 11.59 -8.40
N ILE A 249 26.59 11.75 -8.08
CA ILE A 249 25.80 12.88 -8.59
C ILE A 249 26.24 14.20 -7.94
N ASP A 250 26.69 14.20 -6.70
CA ASP A 250 27.23 15.39 -6.04
C ASP A 250 28.54 15.87 -6.68
N LEU A 251 29.34 14.94 -7.18
CA LEU A 251 30.53 15.28 -7.98
C LEU A 251 30.13 15.89 -9.33
N LEU A 252 29.20 15.28 -10.04
CA LEU A 252 28.67 15.80 -11.30
C LEU A 252 28.12 17.23 -11.15
N MET A 253 27.39 17.49 -10.06
CA MET A 253 26.82 18.82 -9.79
C MET A 253 27.88 19.90 -9.57
N LYS A 254 29.10 19.54 -9.19
CA LYS A 254 30.24 20.48 -9.02
C LYS A 254 30.97 20.73 -10.31
N THR A 255 30.96 19.79 -11.25
CA THR A 255 31.74 19.85 -12.50
C THR A 255 30.90 20.30 -13.68
N ASP A 256 29.63 19.92 -13.73
CA ASP A 256 28.79 20.11 -14.91
C ASP A 256 27.60 21.05 -14.63
N PRO A 257 27.28 21.95 -15.57
CA PRO A 257 26.11 22.81 -15.43
C PRO A 257 24.83 21.97 -15.54
N PRO A 258 23.74 22.35 -14.82
CA PRO A 258 22.47 21.68 -14.93
C PRO A 258 21.81 21.90 -16.28
N ARG A 259 21.05 20.93 -16.71
CA ARG A 259 20.07 21.14 -17.77
C ARG A 259 18.83 21.84 -17.18
N MET A 260 18.42 22.96 -17.80
CA MET A 260 17.21 23.65 -17.38
C MET A 260 15.98 23.08 -18.08
N VAL A 261 14.91 22.82 -17.33
CA VAL A 261 13.63 22.39 -17.89
C VAL A 261 12.85 23.60 -18.39
N PRO A 262 12.58 23.70 -19.70
CA PRO A 262 11.85 24.85 -20.26
C PRO A 262 10.47 25.00 -19.62
N GLY A 263 10.16 26.21 -19.15
CA GLY A 263 8.86 26.57 -18.60
C GLY A 263 8.65 26.20 -17.09
N PHE A 264 9.57 25.48 -16.46
CA PHE A 264 9.40 25.03 -15.08
C PHE A 264 10.41 25.59 -14.06
N ASN A 265 11.41 26.34 -14.51
CA ASN A 265 12.50 26.86 -13.67
C ASN A 265 13.13 25.79 -12.74
N VAL A 266 13.31 24.57 -13.28
CA VAL A 266 13.90 23.42 -12.60
C VAL A 266 15.25 23.13 -13.25
N ALA A 267 16.29 23.07 -12.41
CA ALA A 267 17.62 22.60 -12.77
C ALA A 267 17.67 21.08 -12.56
N VAL A 268 18.22 20.35 -13.54
CA VAL A 268 18.29 18.88 -13.51
C VAL A 268 19.70 18.43 -13.83
N TRP A 269 20.24 17.56 -13.00
CA TRP A 269 21.43 16.76 -13.25
C TRP A 269 21.00 15.30 -13.36
N GLU A 270 21.61 14.58 -14.26
CA GLU A 270 21.29 13.19 -14.52
C GLU A 270 22.55 12.44 -14.93
N MET A 271 22.71 11.25 -14.40
CA MET A 271 23.79 10.35 -14.75
C MET A 271 23.38 8.89 -14.65
N GLU A 272 24.08 8.01 -15.36
CA GLU A 272 24.07 6.58 -15.13
C GLU A 272 25.14 6.24 -14.09
N SER A 273 24.75 5.40 -13.12
CA SER A 273 25.66 4.86 -12.11
C SER A 273 25.91 3.38 -12.36
N GLU A 274 27.15 2.96 -12.19
CA GLU A 274 27.56 1.55 -12.21
C GLU A 274 27.48 0.90 -10.84
N ALA A 275 27.15 1.69 -9.80
CA ALA A 275 26.85 1.14 -8.49
C ALA A 275 25.78 0.07 -8.59
N TRP A 276 26.01 -1.09 -8.01
CA TRP A 276 25.14 -2.26 -8.05
C TRP A 276 24.90 -2.94 -9.43
N GLU A 277 25.56 -2.50 -10.51
CA GLU A 277 25.40 -3.06 -11.87
C GLU A 277 25.58 -4.59 -11.90
N ARG A 278 26.57 -5.11 -11.17
CA ARG A 278 26.84 -6.55 -11.09
C ARG A 278 25.67 -7.35 -10.51
N ASP A 279 24.92 -6.77 -9.60
CA ASP A 279 23.79 -7.41 -8.93
C ASP A 279 22.48 -7.28 -9.71
N LEU A 280 22.34 -6.17 -10.45
CA LEU A 280 21.09 -5.81 -11.14
C LEU A 280 21.06 -6.22 -12.61
N LYS A 281 22.21 -6.61 -13.17
CA LYS A 281 22.39 -6.86 -14.62
C LYS A 281 22.02 -5.65 -15.49
N GLY A 282 22.18 -4.44 -14.96
CA GLY A 282 21.91 -3.18 -15.63
C GLY A 282 22.29 -1.99 -14.75
N LYS A 283 22.47 -0.84 -15.39
CA LYS A 283 22.80 0.42 -14.71
C LYS A 283 21.55 1.06 -14.11
N LEU A 284 21.76 1.79 -13.02
CA LEU A 284 20.76 2.70 -12.47
C LEU A 284 21.04 4.12 -12.93
N ARG A 285 19.99 4.91 -13.00
CA ARG A 285 20.07 6.35 -13.25
C ARG A 285 19.82 7.10 -11.96
N VAL A 286 20.60 8.12 -11.73
CA VAL A 286 20.39 9.10 -10.66
C VAL A 286 19.96 10.40 -11.28
N ILE A 287 18.85 10.94 -10.79
CA ILE A 287 18.29 12.21 -11.28
C ILE A 287 18.17 13.13 -10.06
N HIS A 288 18.83 14.27 -10.10
CA HIS A 288 18.69 15.33 -9.12
C HIS A 288 17.99 16.53 -9.75
N CYS A 289 16.89 16.93 -9.14
CA CYS A 289 16.10 18.08 -9.56
C CYS A 289 16.14 19.16 -8.48
N GLU A 290 16.43 20.39 -8.87
CA GLU A 290 16.41 21.54 -7.99
C GLU A 290 15.47 22.62 -8.54
N ARG A 291 14.49 23.02 -7.74
CA ARG A 291 13.57 24.09 -8.08
C ARG A 291 14.19 25.44 -7.69
N ARG A 292 14.33 26.35 -8.66
CA ARG A 292 14.95 27.67 -8.48
C ARG A 292 13.90 28.80 -8.36
N TYR A 293 12.86 28.59 -7.53
CA TYR A 293 11.86 29.60 -7.25
C TYR A 293 12.09 30.33 -5.92
N GLU A 294 12.06 31.65 -5.97
CA GLU A 294 11.86 32.52 -4.80
C GLU A 294 10.40 32.92 -4.73
N ALA A 295 9.53 32.09 -4.19
CA ALA A 295 8.15 32.47 -3.90
C ALA A 295 7.83 32.26 -2.41
N PRO A 296 7.38 33.32 -1.69
CA PRO A 296 7.13 33.27 -0.25
C PRO A 296 6.01 32.30 0.17
N SER A 297 5.12 31.92 -0.78
CA SER A 297 3.96 31.07 -0.51
C SER A 297 4.24 29.57 -0.46
N TRP A 298 5.44 29.11 -0.78
CA TRP A 298 5.78 27.70 -0.97
C TRP A 298 6.68 27.15 0.15
N LYS A 299 6.49 27.60 1.37
CA LYS A 299 7.32 27.21 2.54
C LYS A 299 7.32 25.70 2.85
N HIS A 300 6.47 24.90 2.21
CA HIS A 300 6.34 23.46 2.49
C HIS A 300 6.72 22.56 1.31
N GLU A 301 7.09 23.10 0.14
CA GLU A 301 7.54 22.27 -0.96
C GLU A 301 9.04 21.98 -0.88
N ARG A 302 9.39 20.70 -1.16
CA ARG A 302 10.81 20.31 -1.28
C ARG A 302 11.43 21.11 -2.42
N LYS A 303 12.49 21.86 -2.11
CA LYS A 303 13.27 22.59 -3.11
C LYS A 303 14.12 21.67 -3.98
N GLN A 304 14.42 20.49 -3.48
CA GLN A 304 15.27 19.49 -4.10
C GLN A 304 14.62 18.11 -4.03
N LEU A 305 14.76 17.34 -5.10
CA LEU A 305 14.35 15.95 -5.19
C LEU A 305 15.47 15.18 -5.88
N ARG A 306 15.88 14.07 -5.25
CA ARG A 306 16.79 13.12 -5.85
C ARG A 306 16.10 11.76 -5.94
N VAL A 307 16.17 11.14 -7.10
CA VAL A 307 15.60 9.82 -7.35
C VAL A 307 16.63 8.92 -8.00
N VAL A 308 16.53 7.64 -7.68
CA VAL A 308 17.27 6.56 -8.32
C VAL A 308 16.27 5.68 -9.05
N THR A 309 16.56 5.32 -10.30
CA THR A 309 15.64 4.54 -11.11
C THR A 309 16.36 3.62 -12.09
N SER A 310 15.73 2.48 -12.41
CA SER A 310 16.14 1.60 -13.50
C SER A 310 15.42 1.93 -14.84
N VAL A 311 14.48 2.87 -14.83
CA VAL A 311 13.73 3.26 -16.04
C VAL A 311 14.66 3.91 -17.06
N PRO A 312 14.73 3.45 -18.32
CA PRO A 312 15.55 4.03 -19.37
C PRO A 312 15.24 5.50 -19.66
N VAL A 313 16.24 6.27 -20.12
CA VAL A 313 16.11 7.71 -20.42
C VAL A 313 15.07 8.01 -21.47
N GLU A 314 14.91 7.13 -22.45
CA GLU A 314 13.95 7.26 -23.55
C GLU A 314 12.50 7.21 -23.07
N ILE A 315 12.27 6.56 -21.92
CA ILE A 315 10.93 6.37 -21.34
C ILE A 315 10.63 7.45 -20.31
N LEU A 316 11.60 7.79 -19.48
CA LEU A 316 11.48 8.82 -18.44
C LEU A 316 12.61 9.85 -18.62
N PRO A 317 12.48 10.78 -19.55
CA PRO A 317 13.47 11.85 -19.69
C PRO A 317 13.41 12.77 -18.47
N ALA A 318 14.56 13.00 -17.86
CA ALA A 318 14.65 13.89 -16.70
C ALA A 318 14.11 15.29 -17.02
N GLY A 319 13.20 15.78 -16.20
CA GLY A 319 12.60 17.11 -16.33
C GLY A 319 11.31 17.18 -17.14
N GLN A 320 10.64 16.08 -17.39
CA GLN A 320 9.26 16.04 -17.89
C GLN A 320 8.28 15.50 -16.84
N GLY A 321 8.68 15.38 -15.58
CA GLY A 321 7.88 14.88 -14.48
C GLY A 321 7.14 15.95 -13.71
#